data_9f82fb18090494d9c520ed52ff7d39d1
#
_entry.id   9f82fb18090494d9c520ed52ff7d39d1
#
_cell.length_a   1.000
_cell.length_b   1.000
_cell.length_c   1.000
_cell.angle_alpha   90.00
_cell.angle_beta   90.00
_cell.angle_gamma   90.00
#
_symmetry.space_group_name_H-M   'P 1'
#
loop_
_entity.id
_entity.type
_entity.pdbx_description
1 polymer ?
#
loop_
_entity_poly.entity_id
_entity_poly.type
_entity_poly.pdbx_seq_one_letter_code
_entity_poly.pdbx_strand_id
1 'polypeptide(L)'
;MLACATTTLLCTPLHLYLDLANIAMLFLLTVLIVAVRLGLRAALVSAFLSVALFDFFFVPPRFSFQVSDGQYLVTFAVMLAVAIVTSTLAANLRAKAQEADVEARRTRALYEMARELSGALAMTQVAEITRGFLRNVMNAEGDILLSDGRNGFRSCAADVATTLKIEPHLATVAFEQGQPVRCDLLAESGCAALYLPLNAPTRMRGVIAVAPLGGDDDAIDMVSQQERLGTMASLVAIAVERVHYVDVAQRTQVEIVSERLR
;
A
#
# COMPACT_ATOMS: atom_id res chain seq x y z
N MET A 1 31.34 0.05 -7.54
CA MET A 1 32.83 0.12 -7.61
C MET A 1 33.49 -1.25 -7.46
N LEU A 2 33.22 -2.02 -6.42
CA LEU A 2 33.78 -3.38 -6.26
C LEU A 2 33.54 -4.28 -7.49
N ALA A 3 32.35 -4.28 -8.07
CA ALA A 3 32.02 -5.10 -9.23
C ALA A 3 32.89 -4.78 -10.46
N CYS A 4 33.14 -3.50 -10.75
CA CYS A 4 34.02 -3.11 -11.88
C CYS A 4 35.48 -3.48 -11.60
N ALA A 5 35.96 -3.31 -10.36
CA ALA A 5 37.30 -3.71 -9.97
C ALA A 5 37.50 -5.22 -10.06
N THR A 6 36.52 -6.03 -9.63
CA THR A 6 36.56 -7.49 -9.76
C THR A 6 36.57 -7.93 -11.23
N THR A 7 35.78 -7.27 -12.08
CA THR A 7 35.78 -7.56 -13.52
C THR A 7 37.11 -7.23 -14.15
N THR A 8 37.72 -6.08 -13.84
CA THR A 8 39.05 -5.69 -14.33
C THR A 8 40.11 -6.70 -13.91
N LEU A 9 40.12 -7.10 -12.64
CA LEU A 9 41.04 -8.09 -12.10
C LEU A 9 40.89 -9.46 -12.77
N LEU A 10 39.63 -9.87 -13.07
CA LEU A 10 39.32 -11.12 -13.76
C LEU A 10 39.73 -11.09 -15.23
N CYS A 11 39.56 -9.94 -15.90
CA CYS A 11 39.91 -9.77 -17.30
C CYS A 11 41.40 -9.61 -17.54
N THR A 12 42.20 -9.17 -16.56
CA THR A 12 43.65 -8.99 -16.68
C THR A 12 44.39 -10.26 -17.10
N PRO A 13 44.21 -11.45 -16.52
CA PRO A 13 44.83 -12.66 -17.03
C PRO A 13 44.22 -13.19 -18.32
N LEU A 14 42.94 -12.85 -18.60
CA LEU A 14 42.20 -13.34 -19.73
C LEU A 14 42.49 -12.58 -21.04
N HIS A 15 43.10 -11.40 -20.96
CA HIS A 15 43.38 -10.56 -22.14
C HIS A 15 44.37 -11.20 -23.16
N LEU A 16 45.08 -12.25 -22.75
CA LEU A 16 45.94 -13.06 -23.63
C LEU A 16 45.14 -14.02 -24.52
N TYR A 17 43.90 -14.33 -24.12
CA TYR A 17 43.04 -15.32 -24.80
C TYR A 17 41.77 -14.71 -25.40
N LEU A 18 41.39 -13.51 -24.98
CA LEU A 18 40.16 -12.85 -25.40
C LEU A 18 40.43 -11.58 -26.23
N ASP A 19 39.68 -11.44 -27.28
CA ASP A 19 39.65 -10.19 -28.07
C ASP A 19 39.08 -9.02 -27.25
N LEU A 20 39.47 -7.79 -27.61
CA LEU A 20 38.98 -6.58 -26.96
C LEU A 20 37.44 -6.50 -26.91
N ALA A 21 36.77 -7.00 -27.96
CA ALA A 21 35.31 -7.04 -28.04
C ALA A 21 34.70 -7.91 -26.96
N ASN A 22 35.30 -9.06 -26.68
CA ASN A 22 34.81 -9.98 -25.63
C ASN A 22 35.00 -9.39 -24.24
N ILE A 23 36.09 -8.66 -24.00
CA ILE A 23 36.34 -7.94 -22.75
C ILE A 23 35.29 -6.84 -22.55
N ALA A 24 35.01 -6.08 -23.62
CA ALA A 24 33.95 -5.06 -23.57
C ALA A 24 32.57 -5.63 -23.22
N MET A 25 32.23 -6.83 -23.74
CA MET A 25 30.99 -7.51 -23.39
C MET A 25 30.93 -7.91 -21.90
N LEU A 26 32.05 -8.32 -21.30
CA LEU A 26 32.11 -8.62 -19.86
C LEU A 26 31.90 -7.36 -19.00
N PHE A 27 32.43 -6.22 -19.41
CA PHE A 27 32.17 -4.94 -18.74
C PHE A 27 30.72 -4.53 -18.90
N LEU A 28 30.13 -4.70 -20.08
CA LEU A 28 28.72 -4.44 -20.32
C LEU A 28 27.82 -5.32 -19.42
N LEU A 29 28.14 -6.60 -19.30
CA LEU A 29 27.43 -7.52 -18.42
C LEU A 29 27.53 -7.07 -16.95
N THR A 30 28.69 -6.62 -16.53
CA THR A 30 28.88 -6.09 -15.16
C THR A 30 28.03 -4.86 -14.89
N VAL A 31 28.01 -3.90 -15.84
CA VAL A 31 27.16 -2.71 -15.75
C VAL A 31 25.68 -3.09 -15.71
N LEU A 32 25.29 -4.08 -16.51
CA LEU A 32 23.93 -4.60 -16.53
C LEU A 32 23.51 -5.20 -15.18
N ILE A 33 24.36 -6.03 -14.57
CA ILE A 33 24.10 -6.62 -13.24
C ILE A 33 23.98 -5.52 -12.18
N VAL A 34 24.86 -4.53 -12.19
CA VAL A 34 24.81 -3.38 -11.29
C VAL A 34 23.53 -2.58 -11.49
N ALA A 35 23.12 -2.33 -12.76
CA ALA A 35 21.88 -1.64 -13.09
C ALA A 35 20.65 -2.34 -12.51
N VAL A 36 20.59 -3.67 -12.70
CA VAL A 36 19.48 -4.48 -12.21
C VAL A 36 19.46 -4.58 -10.68
N ARG A 37 20.61 -4.60 -10.00
CA ARG A 37 20.68 -4.79 -8.53
C ARG A 37 20.59 -3.49 -7.73
N LEU A 38 21.25 -2.43 -8.18
CA LEU A 38 21.52 -1.19 -7.42
C LEU A 38 20.83 0.05 -8.01
N GLY A 39 20.17 -0.08 -9.15
CA GLY A 39 19.39 0.99 -9.79
C GLY A 39 20.22 1.97 -10.64
N LEU A 40 19.53 3.01 -11.16
CA LEU A 40 20.05 3.92 -12.18
C LEU A 40 21.32 4.67 -11.77
N ARG A 41 21.36 5.22 -10.56
CA ARG A 41 22.52 6.01 -10.11
C ARG A 41 23.80 5.18 -10.04
N ALA A 42 23.69 3.97 -9.50
CA ALA A 42 24.80 3.03 -9.42
C ALA A 42 25.23 2.53 -10.81
N ALA A 43 24.28 2.32 -11.71
CA ALA A 43 24.54 1.92 -13.10
C ALA A 43 25.32 2.97 -13.88
N LEU A 44 24.97 4.26 -13.76
CA LEU A 44 25.67 5.36 -14.42
C LEU A 44 27.13 5.45 -13.94
N VAL A 45 27.35 5.41 -12.63
CA VAL A 45 28.70 5.42 -12.04
C VAL A 45 29.49 4.19 -12.49
N SER A 46 28.84 3.01 -12.50
CA SER A 46 29.47 1.77 -12.95
C SER A 46 29.82 1.80 -14.43
N ALA A 47 28.96 2.38 -15.29
CA ALA A 47 29.23 2.51 -16.71
C ALA A 47 30.43 3.42 -16.98
N PHE A 48 30.49 4.59 -16.34
CA PHE A 48 31.62 5.50 -16.44
C PHE A 48 32.91 4.84 -15.98
N LEU A 49 32.88 4.18 -14.82
CA LEU A 49 34.05 3.50 -14.26
C LEU A 49 34.51 2.33 -15.15
N SER A 50 33.55 1.55 -15.67
CA SER A 50 33.84 0.42 -16.57
C SER A 50 34.53 0.86 -17.83
N VAL A 51 34.12 1.98 -18.42
CA VAL A 51 34.76 2.52 -19.60
C VAL A 51 36.14 3.06 -19.29
N ALA A 52 36.29 3.83 -18.19
CA ALA A 52 37.60 4.35 -17.81
C ALA A 52 38.61 3.21 -17.52
N LEU A 53 38.16 2.14 -16.88
CA LEU A 53 38.99 0.97 -16.61
C LEU A 53 39.29 0.17 -17.88
N PHE A 54 38.30 0.02 -18.78
CA PHE A 54 38.49 -0.65 -20.07
C PHE A 54 39.48 0.11 -20.95
N ASP A 55 39.34 1.43 -21.11
CA ASP A 55 40.24 2.27 -21.90
C ASP A 55 41.67 2.26 -21.33
N PHE A 56 41.82 2.45 -20.04
CA PHE A 56 43.12 2.53 -19.39
C PHE A 56 43.92 1.21 -19.41
N PHE A 57 43.26 0.06 -19.21
CA PHE A 57 43.94 -1.23 -19.03
C PHE A 57 44.03 -2.06 -20.31
N PHE A 58 43.07 -1.91 -21.26
CA PHE A 58 42.94 -2.83 -22.39
C PHE A 58 43.14 -2.18 -23.75
N VAL A 59 42.92 -0.86 -23.91
CA VAL A 59 43.11 -0.16 -25.20
C VAL A 59 44.54 0.28 -25.40
N PRO A 60 45.21 -0.04 -26.53
CA PRO A 60 46.55 0.50 -26.85
C PRO A 60 46.51 1.99 -27.25
N PRO A 61 47.46 2.86 -26.83
CA PRO A 61 48.58 2.59 -25.94
C PRO A 61 48.14 2.46 -24.49
N ARG A 62 48.46 1.32 -23.84
CA ARG A 62 48.06 1.02 -22.45
C ARG A 62 48.60 2.07 -21.49
N PHE A 63 47.85 2.31 -20.39
CA PHE A 63 48.17 3.31 -19.38
C PHE A 63 48.17 4.76 -19.87
N SER A 64 47.43 5.05 -20.97
CA SER A 64 47.25 6.38 -21.52
C SER A 64 45.77 6.61 -21.79
N PHE A 65 45.29 7.80 -21.49
CA PHE A 65 43.93 8.24 -21.86
C PHE A 65 43.90 8.92 -23.22
N GLN A 66 44.80 8.57 -24.12
CA GLN A 66 44.77 9.07 -25.50
C GLN A 66 43.73 8.28 -26.29
N VAL A 67 42.61 8.91 -26.55
CA VAL A 67 41.55 8.38 -27.45
C VAL A 67 42.09 8.49 -28.90
N SER A 68 42.78 7.46 -29.35
CA SER A 68 43.40 7.46 -30.67
C SER A 68 42.42 7.12 -31.81
N ASP A 69 41.28 6.49 -31.49
CA ASP A 69 40.31 6.02 -32.47
C ASP A 69 38.88 6.33 -32.08
N GLY A 70 38.13 7.03 -32.95
CA GLY A 70 36.70 7.33 -32.77
C GLY A 70 35.80 6.09 -32.61
N GLN A 71 36.27 4.90 -32.98
CA GLN A 71 35.56 3.64 -32.84
C GLN A 71 35.26 3.29 -31.37
N TYR A 72 36.21 3.57 -30.45
CA TYR A 72 36.03 3.31 -29.04
C TYR A 72 34.99 4.24 -28.42
N LEU A 73 34.87 5.47 -28.93
CA LEU A 73 33.86 6.43 -28.49
C LEU A 73 32.45 5.98 -28.86
N VAL A 74 32.27 5.35 -30.01
CA VAL A 74 31.00 4.75 -30.42
C VAL A 74 30.64 3.57 -29.55
N THR A 75 31.58 2.66 -29.26
CA THR A 75 31.38 1.53 -28.34
C THR A 75 30.96 2.01 -26.98
N PHE A 76 31.60 3.06 -26.44
CA PHE A 76 31.24 3.70 -25.19
C PHE A 76 29.82 4.25 -25.19
N ALA A 77 29.47 5.01 -26.24
CA ALA A 77 28.13 5.59 -26.36
C ALA A 77 27.05 4.49 -26.38
N VAL A 78 27.29 3.40 -27.10
CA VAL A 78 26.37 2.25 -27.12
C VAL A 78 26.29 1.57 -25.78
N MET A 79 27.41 1.33 -25.07
CA MET A 79 27.41 0.76 -23.72
C MET A 79 26.63 1.63 -22.74
N LEU A 80 26.82 2.93 -22.79
CA LEU A 80 26.11 3.88 -21.94
C LEU A 80 24.60 3.89 -22.24
N ALA A 81 24.24 3.92 -23.54
CA ALA A 81 22.84 3.88 -23.96
C ALA A 81 22.14 2.59 -23.49
N VAL A 82 22.77 1.43 -23.69
CA VAL A 82 22.23 0.13 -23.21
C VAL A 82 22.11 0.12 -21.69
N ALA A 83 23.09 0.65 -20.95
CA ALA A 83 23.03 0.74 -19.51
C ALA A 83 21.87 1.61 -19.01
N ILE A 84 21.67 2.77 -19.64
CA ILE A 84 20.56 3.68 -19.32
C ILE A 84 19.20 3.03 -19.60
N VAL A 85 19.01 2.49 -20.82
CA VAL A 85 17.75 1.86 -21.21
C VAL A 85 17.42 0.68 -20.30
N THR A 86 18.39 -0.19 -20.03
CA THR A 86 18.15 -1.37 -19.20
C THR A 86 17.87 -0.98 -17.75
N SER A 87 18.60 0.00 -17.21
CA SER A 87 18.38 0.40 -15.81
C SER A 87 17.04 1.12 -15.60
N THR A 88 16.61 1.95 -16.56
CA THR A 88 15.29 2.59 -16.51
C THR A 88 14.17 1.58 -16.65
N LEU A 89 14.31 0.61 -17.55
CA LEU A 89 13.33 -0.47 -17.71
C LEU A 89 13.24 -1.32 -16.46
N ALA A 90 14.38 -1.72 -15.88
CA ALA A 90 14.41 -2.49 -14.63
C ALA A 90 13.82 -1.72 -13.45
N ALA A 91 14.07 -0.41 -13.35
CA ALA A 91 13.48 0.44 -12.30
C ALA A 91 11.96 0.53 -12.45
N ASN A 92 11.46 0.76 -13.67
CA ASN A 92 10.03 0.84 -13.95
C ASN A 92 9.30 -0.49 -13.68
N LEU A 93 9.91 -1.62 -14.07
CA LEU A 93 9.33 -2.94 -13.79
C LEU A 93 9.25 -3.22 -12.29
N ARG A 94 10.27 -2.83 -11.52
CA ARG A 94 10.24 -2.98 -10.06
C ARG A 94 9.19 -2.09 -9.41
N ALA A 95 9.09 -0.83 -9.84
CA ALA A 95 8.08 0.07 -9.33
C ALA A 95 6.67 -0.50 -9.57
N LYS A 96 6.38 -0.96 -10.80
CA LYS A 96 5.11 -1.60 -11.13
C LYS A 96 4.85 -2.88 -10.36
N ALA A 97 5.87 -3.71 -10.14
CA ALA A 97 5.74 -4.92 -9.35
C ALA A 97 5.42 -4.60 -7.87
N GLN A 98 6.05 -3.56 -7.32
CA GLN A 98 5.77 -3.10 -5.96
C GLN A 98 4.36 -2.53 -5.82
N GLU A 99 3.91 -1.70 -6.77
CA GLU A 99 2.54 -1.19 -6.81
C GLU A 99 1.52 -2.33 -6.87
N ALA A 100 1.74 -3.31 -7.76
CA ALA A 100 0.87 -4.49 -7.88
C ALA A 100 0.85 -5.34 -6.60
N ASP A 101 1.99 -5.52 -5.92
CA ASP A 101 2.07 -6.27 -4.66
C ASP A 101 1.34 -5.56 -3.51
N VAL A 102 1.47 -4.24 -3.43
CA VAL A 102 0.73 -3.43 -2.45
C VAL A 102 -0.78 -3.53 -2.70
N GLU A 103 -1.23 -3.42 -3.95
CA GLU A 103 -2.65 -3.52 -4.29
C GLU A 103 -3.20 -4.92 -4.04
N ALA A 104 -2.44 -5.96 -4.36
CA ALA A 104 -2.80 -7.35 -4.07
C ALA A 104 -2.96 -7.60 -2.56
N ARG A 105 -2.05 -7.08 -1.73
CA ARG A 105 -2.14 -7.19 -0.26
C ARG A 105 -3.38 -6.49 0.28
N ARG A 106 -3.70 -5.30 -0.25
CA ARG A 106 -4.90 -4.52 0.14
C ARG A 106 -6.19 -5.25 -0.21
N THR A 107 -6.29 -5.76 -1.43
CA THR A 107 -7.44 -6.56 -1.89
C THR A 107 -7.61 -7.82 -1.04
N ARG A 108 -6.51 -8.48 -0.70
CA ARG A 108 -6.53 -9.65 0.16
C ARG A 108 -7.02 -9.32 1.56
N ALA A 109 -6.59 -8.21 2.15
CA ALA A 109 -7.05 -7.76 3.46
C ALA A 109 -8.57 -7.48 3.49
N LEU A 110 -9.11 -6.84 2.44
CA LEU A 110 -10.56 -6.65 2.30
C LEU A 110 -11.31 -7.97 2.16
N TYR A 111 -10.76 -8.91 1.40
CA TYR A 111 -11.35 -10.24 1.24
C TYR A 111 -11.37 -11.02 2.57
N GLU A 112 -10.27 -11.00 3.32
CA GLU A 112 -10.16 -11.62 4.64
C GLU A 112 -11.17 -10.99 5.62
N MET A 113 -11.28 -9.67 5.65
CA MET A 113 -12.29 -8.95 6.43
C MET A 113 -13.72 -9.35 6.04
N ALA A 114 -14.04 -9.41 4.74
CA ALA A 114 -15.36 -9.83 4.27
C ALA A 114 -15.69 -11.26 4.69
N ARG A 115 -14.71 -12.15 4.67
CA ARG A 115 -14.84 -13.54 5.11
C ARG A 115 -15.11 -13.63 6.62
N GLU A 116 -14.37 -12.88 7.43
CA GLU A 116 -14.56 -12.82 8.87
C GLU A 116 -15.93 -12.21 9.23
N LEU A 117 -16.29 -11.10 8.59
CA LEU A 117 -17.61 -10.48 8.73
C LEU A 117 -18.73 -11.45 8.35
N SER A 118 -18.52 -12.32 7.35
CA SER A 118 -19.50 -13.33 6.94
C SER A 118 -19.75 -14.39 8.01
N GLY A 119 -18.77 -14.65 8.87
CA GLY A 119 -18.90 -15.56 10.03
C GLY A 119 -19.41 -14.93 11.31
N ALA A 120 -19.45 -13.60 11.39
CA ALA A 120 -19.86 -12.89 12.62
C ALA A 120 -21.33 -13.12 12.94
N LEU A 121 -21.63 -13.52 14.17
CA LEU A 121 -22.98 -13.80 14.68
C LEU A 121 -23.47 -12.75 15.67
N ALA A 122 -22.59 -11.88 16.15
CA ALA A 122 -22.89 -10.85 17.12
C ALA A 122 -22.35 -9.49 16.67
N MET A 123 -23.01 -8.41 17.08
CA MET A 123 -22.60 -7.04 16.74
C MET A 123 -21.23 -6.68 17.31
N THR A 124 -20.87 -7.22 18.48
CA THR A 124 -19.55 -7.07 19.08
C THR A 124 -18.44 -7.64 18.21
N GLN A 125 -18.67 -8.80 17.58
CA GLN A 125 -17.71 -9.40 16.63
C GLN A 125 -17.53 -8.53 15.39
N VAL A 126 -18.63 -7.97 14.85
CA VAL A 126 -18.55 -7.04 13.71
C VAL A 126 -17.70 -5.82 14.09
N ALA A 127 -17.90 -5.27 15.28
CA ALA A 127 -17.14 -4.12 15.76
C ALA A 127 -15.64 -4.45 15.96
N GLU A 128 -15.32 -5.62 16.51
CA GLU A 128 -13.93 -6.08 16.70
C GLU A 128 -13.20 -6.29 15.38
N ILE A 129 -13.83 -6.97 14.41
CA ILE A 129 -13.26 -7.19 13.06
C ILE A 129 -13.01 -5.84 12.37
N THR A 130 -13.99 -4.94 12.42
CA THR A 130 -13.87 -3.60 11.82
C THR A 130 -12.73 -2.81 12.44
N ARG A 131 -12.62 -2.82 13.76
CA ARG A 131 -11.56 -2.15 14.51
C ARG A 131 -10.19 -2.74 14.22
N GLY A 132 -10.08 -4.07 14.14
CA GLY A 132 -8.86 -4.77 13.76
C GLY A 132 -8.39 -4.38 12.36
N PHE A 133 -9.29 -4.32 11.40
CA PHE A 133 -8.99 -3.89 10.04
C PHE A 133 -8.52 -2.43 9.97
N LEU A 134 -9.25 -1.52 10.62
CA LEU A 134 -8.87 -0.10 10.67
C LEU A 134 -7.48 0.10 11.26
N ARG A 135 -7.18 -0.58 12.38
CA ARG A 135 -5.88 -0.45 13.05
C ARG A 135 -4.74 -1.07 12.28
N ASN A 136 -4.90 -2.28 11.74
CA ASN A 136 -3.80 -3.05 11.13
C ASN A 136 -3.54 -2.69 9.66
N VAL A 137 -4.59 -2.25 8.94
CA VAL A 137 -4.52 -2.02 7.48
C VAL A 137 -4.53 -0.53 7.15
N MET A 138 -5.30 0.27 7.90
CA MET A 138 -5.53 1.68 7.61
C MET A 138 -4.79 2.63 8.55
N ASN A 139 -4.07 2.12 9.56
CA ASN A 139 -3.45 2.91 10.63
C ASN A 139 -4.43 3.92 11.27
N ALA A 140 -5.66 3.45 11.50
CA ALA A 140 -6.76 4.27 11.98
C ALA A 140 -7.47 3.63 13.16
N GLU A 141 -8.11 4.43 13.98
CA GLU A 141 -9.04 3.99 15.01
C GLU A 141 -10.47 4.33 14.58
N GLY A 142 -11.42 3.47 14.92
CA GLY A 142 -12.81 3.74 14.56
C GLY A 142 -13.81 3.02 15.43
N ASP A 143 -15.04 3.55 15.41
CA ASP A 143 -16.18 2.96 16.12
C ASP A 143 -17.42 2.95 15.23
N ILE A 144 -18.25 1.91 15.46
CA ILE A 144 -19.53 1.73 14.78
C ILE A 144 -20.63 2.34 15.65
N LEU A 145 -21.31 3.31 15.09
CA LEU A 145 -22.43 4.03 15.67
C LEU A 145 -23.73 3.55 15.03
N LEU A 146 -24.52 2.80 15.76
CA LEU A 146 -25.83 2.34 15.29
C LEU A 146 -26.93 3.34 15.67
N SER A 147 -27.83 3.63 14.73
CA SER A 147 -28.99 4.47 15.00
C SER A 147 -29.99 3.74 15.93
N ASP A 148 -30.43 4.42 16.97
CA ASP A 148 -31.45 3.92 17.91
C ASP A 148 -32.90 4.20 17.44
N GLY A 149 -33.05 4.82 16.27
CA GLY A 149 -34.35 5.19 15.69
C GLY A 149 -35.01 6.41 16.33
N ARG A 150 -34.33 7.11 17.27
CA ARG A 150 -34.81 8.32 17.98
C ARG A 150 -33.84 9.49 17.85
N ASN A 151 -33.15 9.62 16.70
CA ASN A 151 -32.08 10.59 16.45
C ASN A 151 -30.85 10.44 17.35
N GLY A 152 -30.69 9.30 18.04
CA GLY A 152 -29.50 8.96 18.82
C GLY A 152 -28.64 7.90 18.15
N PHE A 153 -27.37 7.87 18.57
CA PHE A 153 -26.44 6.83 18.17
C PHE A 153 -25.95 6.07 19.40
N ARG A 154 -25.90 4.75 19.26
CA ARG A 154 -25.29 3.86 20.25
C ARG A 154 -23.98 3.32 19.68
N SER A 155 -22.89 3.51 20.41
CA SER A 155 -21.61 2.86 20.11
C SER A 155 -21.72 1.35 20.30
N CYS A 156 -21.17 0.59 19.36
CA CYS A 156 -21.01 -0.87 19.52
C CYS A 156 -19.83 -1.24 20.42
N ALA A 157 -19.00 -0.27 20.78
CA ALA A 157 -17.81 -0.44 21.63
C ALA A 157 -18.06 -0.13 23.10
N ALA A 158 -19.29 -0.20 23.60
CA ALA A 158 -19.69 0.24 24.94
C ALA A 158 -18.81 -0.31 26.11
N ASP A 159 -18.10 -1.42 25.91
CA ASP A 159 -17.21 -2.03 26.92
C ASP A 159 -15.71 -1.71 26.71
N VAL A 160 -15.33 -1.08 25.60
CA VAL A 160 -13.94 -0.68 25.34
C VAL A 160 -13.86 0.84 25.38
N ALA A 161 -13.10 1.38 26.32
CA ALA A 161 -12.85 2.82 26.41
C ALA A 161 -12.23 3.34 25.10
N THR A 162 -13.07 3.76 24.17
CA THR A 162 -12.66 4.39 22.93
C THR A 162 -12.26 5.81 23.27
N THR A 163 -11.00 6.16 23.03
CA THR A 163 -10.50 7.53 23.21
C THR A 163 -11.00 8.47 22.12
N LEU A 164 -11.77 7.95 21.16
CA LEU A 164 -12.27 8.67 20.01
C LEU A 164 -13.34 9.69 20.43
N LYS A 165 -13.06 10.96 20.23
CA LYS A 165 -14.07 12.03 20.36
C LYS A 165 -14.98 12.02 19.15
N ILE A 166 -16.24 11.70 19.36
CA ILE A 166 -17.27 11.62 18.33
C ILE A 166 -18.13 12.89 18.40
N GLU A 167 -18.26 13.56 17.26
CA GLU A 167 -19.19 14.69 17.11
C GLU A 167 -20.57 14.19 16.66
N PRO A 168 -21.61 14.18 17.52
CA PRO A 168 -22.91 13.60 17.20
C PRO A 168 -23.59 14.28 16.02
N HIS A 169 -23.35 15.58 15.83
CA HIS A 169 -23.90 16.34 14.72
C HIS A 169 -23.39 15.83 13.37
N LEU A 170 -22.08 15.60 13.23
CA LEU A 170 -21.49 15.08 11.99
C LEU A 170 -21.92 13.66 11.69
N ALA A 171 -22.08 12.83 12.72
CA ALA A 171 -22.66 11.50 12.56
C ALA A 171 -24.10 11.56 12.04
N THR A 172 -24.91 12.50 12.55
CA THR A 172 -26.28 12.72 12.06
C THR A 172 -26.31 13.17 10.61
N VAL A 173 -25.46 14.14 10.25
CA VAL A 173 -25.36 14.63 8.86
C VAL A 173 -24.95 13.51 7.92
N ALA A 174 -23.94 12.70 8.28
CA ALA A 174 -23.49 11.56 7.48
C ALA A 174 -24.60 10.50 7.32
N PHE A 175 -25.37 10.26 8.39
CA PHE A 175 -26.50 9.35 8.38
C PHE A 175 -27.66 9.84 7.49
N GLU A 176 -28.05 11.10 7.60
CA GLU A 176 -29.17 11.67 6.84
C GLU A 176 -28.84 11.84 5.35
N GLN A 177 -27.63 12.28 5.03
CA GLN A 177 -27.20 12.50 3.66
C GLN A 177 -26.80 11.22 2.92
N GLY A 178 -26.44 10.16 3.66
CA GLY A 178 -25.91 8.93 3.09
C GLY A 178 -24.57 9.10 2.37
N GLN A 179 -23.84 10.17 2.73
CA GLN A 179 -22.55 10.52 2.14
C GLN A 179 -21.49 10.63 3.22
N PRO A 180 -20.21 10.33 2.91
CA PRO A 180 -19.11 10.54 3.83
C PRO A 180 -19.01 12.02 4.23
N VAL A 181 -18.89 12.28 5.54
CA VAL A 181 -18.75 13.63 6.09
C VAL A 181 -17.39 13.74 6.77
N ARG A 182 -16.65 14.81 6.49
CA ARG A 182 -15.36 15.09 7.11
C ARG A 182 -15.53 16.06 8.26
N CYS A 183 -14.68 15.91 9.27
CA CYS A 183 -14.53 16.89 10.32
C CYS A 183 -13.40 17.84 9.95
N ASP A 184 -13.71 19.12 9.77
CA ASP A 184 -12.71 20.16 9.50
C ASP A 184 -11.96 20.59 10.78
N LEU A 185 -12.37 20.08 11.94
CA LEU A 185 -11.74 20.34 13.24
C LEU A 185 -10.55 19.41 13.51
N LEU A 186 -9.65 19.25 12.52
CA LEU A 186 -8.42 18.46 12.64
C LEU A 186 -7.44 18.95 13.73
N ALA A 187 -7.74 20.10 14.37
CA ALA A 187 -6.86 20.73 15.35
C ALA A 187 -6.87 20.08 16.76
N GLU A 188 -7.79 19.16 17.07
CA GLU A 188 -7.82 18.45 18.34
C GLU A 188 -7.47 16.97 18.16
N SER A 189 -6.35 16.54 18.74
CA SER A 189 -5.94 15.14 18.78
C SER A 189 -7.07 14.26 19.33
N GLY A 190 -7.44 13.20 18.58
CA GLY A 190 -8.44 12.21 18.97
C GLY A 190 -9.87 12.49 18.48
N CYS A 191 -10.13 13.55 17.69
CA CYS A 191 -11.41 13.73 17.01
C CYS A 191 -11.53 12.80 15.82
N ALA A 192 -12.74 12.26 15.57
CA ALA A 192 -13.01 11.51 14.35
C ALA A 192 -12.91 12.44 13.13
N ALA A 193 -12.00 12.08 12.20
CA ALA A 193 -11.74 12.88 11.01
C ALA A 193 -12.74 12.60 9.87
N LEU A 194 -13.35 11.42 9.87
CA LEU A 194 -14.23 10.97 8.80
C LEU A 194 -15.41 10.17 9.38
N TYR A 195 -16.62 10.47 8.90
CA TYR A 195 -17.85 9.76 9.21
C TYR A 195 -18.36 9.08 7.94
N LEU A 196 -18.45 7.76 7.96
CA LEU A 196 -18.85 6.93 6.83
C LEU A 196 -20.21 6.32 7.07
N PRO A 197 -21.21 6.56 6.23
CA PRO A 197 -22.54 5.98 6.39
C PRO A 197 -22.52 4.48 6.14
N LEU A 198 -23.23 3.72 6.95
CA LEU A 198 -23.48 2.27 6.79
C LEU A 198 -24.72 2.05 5.93
N ASN A 199 -24.54 2.20 4.62
CA ASN A 199 -25.61 2.00 3.62
C ASN A 199 -25.80 0.50 3.37
N ALA A 200 -26.72 -0.12 4.10
CA ALA A 200 -27.12 -1.49 3.85
C ALA A 200 -28.18 -1.57 2.72
N PRO A 201 -28.37 -2.73 2.09
CA PRO A 201 -29.27 -2.89 0.95
C PRO A 201 -30.72 -2.45 1.21
N THR A 202 -31.25 -2.62 2.43
CA THR A 202 -32.63 -2.26 2.74
C THR A 202 -32.77 -0.87 3.34
N ARG A 203 -31.83 -0.47 4.21
CA ARG A 203 -31.85 0.84 4.86
C ARG A 203 -30.49 1.19 5.45
N MET A 204 -30.30 2.45 5.74
CA MET A 204 -29.16 2.91 6.50
C MET A 204 -29.23 2.39 7.94
N ARG A 205 -28.11 1.84 8.44
CA ARG A 205 -28.04 1.21 9.77
C ARG A 205 -27.31 2.05 10.80
N GLY A 206 -26.39 2.90 10.36
CA GLY A 206 -25.58 3.70 11.25
C GLY A 206 -24.44 4.42 10.51
N VAL A 207 -23.42 4.73 11.25
CA VAL A 207 -22.22 5.45 10.76
C VAL A 207 -20.98 4.83 11.39
N ILE A 208 -19.88 4.78 10.65
CA ILE A 208 -18.55 4.49 11.21
C ILE A 208 -17.83 5.82 11.38
N ALA A 209 -17.41 6.13 12.59
CA ALA A 209 -16.52 7.24 12.89
C ALA A 209 -15.08 6.74 12.86
N VAL A 210 -14.19 7.40 12.11
CA VAL A 210 -12.80 7.00 11.92
C VAL A 210 -11.87 8.17 12.23
N ALA A 211 -10.79 7.89 12.99
CA ALA A 211 -9.72 8.84 13.26
C ALA A 211 -8.36 8.23 12.89
N PRO A 212 -7.38 9.03 12.42
CA PRO A 212 -6.02 8.57 12.23
C PRO A 212 -5.37 8.24 13.57
N LEU A 213 -4.51 7.23 13.60
CA LEU A 213 -3.69 6.89 14.79
C LEU A 213 -2.44 7.78 14.88
N GLY A 214 -2.05 8.45 13.78
CA GLY A 214 -0.92 9.36 13.69
C GLY A 214 -1.32 10.83 13.68
N GLY A 215 -0.37 11.69 13.26
CA GLY A 215 -0.58 13.14 13.20
C GLY A 215 -1.33 13.63 11.94
N ASP A 216 -1.21 14.93 11.65
CA ASP A 216 -1.92 15.62 10.56
C ASP A 216 -1.64 15.01 9.16
N ASP A 217 -0.44 14.49 8.91
CA ASP A 217 -0.09 13.83 7.64
C ASP A 217 -0.93 12.56 7.41
N ASP A 218 -1.20 11.78 8.45
CA ASP A 218 -2.04 10.57 8.37
C ASP A 218 -3.53 10.93 8.14
N ALA A 219 -3.97 12.08 8.61
CA ALA A 219 -5.33 12.58 8.35
C ALA A 219 -5.53 12.93 6.87
N ILE A 220 -4.53 13.52 6.22
CA ILE A 220 -4.55 13.82 4.78
C ILE A 220 -4.54 12.53 3.97
N ASP A 221 -3.75 11.55 4.36
CA ASP A 221 -3.70 10.24 3.69
C ASP A 221 -5.03 9.48 3.85
N MET A 222 -5.67 9.55 5.00
CA MET A 222 -7.00 8.97 5.24
C MET A 222 -8.06 9.53 4.29
N VAL A 223 -8.00 10.83 4.00
CA VAL A 223 -8.89 11.47 3.03
C VAL A 223 -8.65 10.93 1.61
N SER A 224 -7.40 10.69 1.23
CA SER A 224 -7.04 10.08 -0.05
C SER A 224 -7.52 8.62 -0.15
N GLN A 225 -7.77 7.97 0.98
CA GLN A 225 -8.25 6.59 1.10
C GLN A 225 -9.78 6.48 1.26
N GLN A 226 -10.52 7.57 1.14
CA GLN A 226 -11.98 7.62 1.36
C GLN A 226 -12.76 6.56 0.56
N GLU A 227 -12.38 6.30 -0.69
CA GLU A 227 -13.04 5.29 -1.52
C GLU A 227 -12.89 3.87 -0.94
N ARG A 228 -11.71 3.55 -0.41
CA ARG A 228 -11.44 2.26 0.23
C ARG A 228 -12.16 2.10 1.55
N LEU A 229 -12.20 3.16 2.34
CA LEU A 229 -12.98 3.22 3.57
C LEU A 229 -14.48 3.08 3.27
N GLY A 230 -14.96 3.63 2.16
CA GLY A 230 -16.33 3.43 1.67
C GLY A 230 -16.64 1.98 1.32
N THR A 231 -15.69 1.28 0.67
CA THR A 231 -15.83 -0.16 0.38
C THR A 231 -15.89 -0.98 1.67
N MET A 232 -15.01 -0.69 2.63
CA MET A 232 -15.04 -1.31 3.96
C MET A 232 -16.38 -1.04 4.68
N ALA A 233 -16.85 0.21 4.68
CA ALA A 233 -18.12 0.58 5.30
C ALA A 233 -19.30 -0.18 4.69
N SER A 234 -19.30 -0.42 3.38
CA SER A 234 -20.32 -1.21 2.69
C SER A 234 -20.32 -2.68 3.15
N LEU A 235 -19.14 -3.30 3.32
CA LEU A 235 -19.04 -4.67 3.85
C LEU A 235 -19.56 -4.76 5.29
N VAL A 236 -19.19 -3.78 6.12
CA VAL A 236 -19.68 -3.68 7.50
C VAL A 236 -21.19 -3.47 7.53
N ALA A 237 -21.75 -2.62 6.66
CA ALA A 237 -23.20 -2.37 6.57
C ALA A 237 -23.97 -3.66 6.31
N ILE A 238 -23.50 -4.50 5.37
CA ILE A 238 -24.11 -5.80 5.06
C ILE A 238 -24.04 -6.72 6.26
N ALA A 239 -22.91 -6.78 6.96
CA ALA A 239 -22.75 -7.61 8.15
C ALA A 239 -23.65 -7.17 9.31
N VAL A 240 -23.70 -5.86 9.56
CA VAL A 240 -24.61 -5.24 10.56
C VAL A 240 -26.07 -5.57 10.26
N GLU A 241 -26.48 -5.43 9.00
CA GLU A 241 -27.84 -5.75 8.60
C GLU A 241 -28.18 -7.21 8.82
N ARG A 242 -27.30 -8.12 8.44
CA ARG A 242 -27.48 -9.56 8.63
C ARG A 242 -27.60 -9.93 10.11
N VAL A 243 -26.68 -9.46 10.95
CA VAL A 243 -26.72 -9.73 12.41
C VAL A 243 -28.01 -9.19 13.02
N HIS A 244 -28.45 -8.00 12.59
CA HIS A 244 -29.71 -7.44 13.06
C HIS A 244 -30.92 -8.33 12.70
N TYR A 245 -30.99 -8.85 11.46
CA TYR A 245 -32.09 -9.75 11.07
C TYR A 245 -32.08 -11.06 11.85
N VAL A 246 -30.91 -11.62 12.13
CA VAL A 246 -30.79 -12.83 12.93
C VAL A 246 -31.27 -12.58 14.35
N ASP A 247 -30.88 -11.46 14.98
CA ASP A 247 -31.30 -11.08 16.32
C ASP A 247 -32.83 -10.87 16.41
N VAL A 248 -33.42 -10.19 15.44
CA VAL A 248 -34.88 -9.99 15.36
C VAL A 248 -35.59 -11.34 15.20
N ALA A 249 -35.12 -12.21 14.31
CA ALA A 249 -35.74 -13.53 14.09
C ALA A 249 -35.69 -14.40 15.36
N GLN A 250 -34.55 -14.39 16.07
CA GLN A 250 -34.41 -15.13 17.34
C GLN A 250 -35.34 -14.60 18.43
N ARG A 251 -35.47 -13.28 18.60
CA ARG A 251 -36.39 -12.67 19.58
C ARG A 251 -37.83 -13.03 19.29
N THR A 252 -38.25 -12.95 18.03
CA THR A 252 -39.62 -13.32 17.63
C THR A 252 -39.91 -14.80 17.91
N GLN A 253 -38.94 -15.68 17.66
CA GLN A 253 -39.11 -17.11 17.94
C GLN A 253 -39.26 -17.41 19.45
N VAL A 254 -38.45 -16.74 20.28
CA VAL A 254 -38.55 -16.87 21.74
C VAL A 254 -39.91 -16.36 22.25
N GLU A 255 -40.42 -15.26 21.71
CA GLU A 255 -41.72 -14.69 22.08
C GLU A 255 -42.88 -15.65 21.76
N ILE A 256 -42.90 -16.22 20.54
CA ILE A 256 -43.90 -17.21 20.11
C ILE A 256 -43.88 -18.45 21.01
N VAL A 257 -42.69 -18.96 21.37
CA VAL A 257 -42.56 -20.13 22.27
C VAL A 257 -43.03 -19.79 23.67
N SER A 258 -42.73 -18.60 24.17
CA SER A 258 -43.18 -18.16 25.50
C SER A 258 -44.69 -17.98 25.59
N GLU A 259 -45.36 -17.52 24.54
CA GLU A 259 -46.82 -17.42 24.46
C GLU A 259 -47.49 -18.81 24.39
N ARG A 260 -46.91 -19.81 23.75
CA ARG A 260 -47.45 -21.18 23.69
C ARG A 260 -47.35 -21.94 25.00
N LEU A 261 -46.47 -21.49 25.93
CA LEU A 261 -46.27 -22.11 27.23
C LEU A 261 -47.10 -21.46 28.37
N ARG A 262 -47.80 -20.38 28.05
CA ARG A 262 -48.82 -19.74 28.89
C ARG A 262 -50.22 -20.24 28.58
#